data_e13cecd42587e4fddb3f2ee0aacbcc92
#
_entry.id   e13cecd42587e4fddb3f2ee0aacbcc92
#
_cell.length_a   1.000
_cell.length_b   1.000
_cell.length_c   1.000
_cell.angle_alpha   90.00
_cell.angle_beta   90.00
_cell.angle_gamma   90.00
#
_symmetry.space_group_name_H-M   'P 1'
#
loop_
_entity.id
_entity.type
_entity.pdbx_description
1 polymer ?
#
loop_
_entity_poly.entity_id
_entity_poly.type
_entity_poly.pdbx_seq_one_letter_code
_entity_poly.pdbx_strand_id
1 'polypeptide(L)'
;MAAPGRKAGERLRLSQVMTATRHPTPTRPPAAAPAYPAPRQSADGRNPGTPLDLDAVLALRVNRSAVERRAATIPTRRTVKKEWQAAWLLRAITCMDLTTLQGDDTPGNVVRLCAKARRPIRPDLVEALGVAHLDIKVGAVCVYHALVPTAVKALAGSEIPVAAVSTGFPAGLNPIAQRLEEIRASVAAGAEEIDIVITRAHVLTGHWEALYDEVRAFREACGPAHMKAILATGELATLTNVARASMVAMMAGADFIKTSTGKEPVNAVLPVGVVMTRMIREYEGRTGVAVGFKPAGGIRTAKQALDWLILMKEELGDRWLKPALFRLGASALLTDIERQLEHFVTGRYSAAYRHPMV
;
A
#
# COMPACT_ATOMS: atom_id res chain seq x y z
N MET A 1 -21.08 -30.19 20.54
CA MET A 1 -19.80 -30.89 20.30
C MET A 1 -18.76 -29.82 19.98
N ALA A 2 -17.82 -29.56 20.90
CA ALA A 2 -16.71 -28.61 20.66
C ALA A 2 -15.76 -29.22 19.64
N ALA A 3 -15.35 -28.44 18.66
CA ALA A 3 -14.33 -28.83 17.70
C ALA A 3 -13.00 -29.08 18.45
N PRO A 4 -12.20 -30.09 18.07
CA PRO A 4 -10.93 -30.34 18.71
C PRO A 4 -10.01 -29.13 18.51
N GLY A 5 -9.66 -28.48 19.61
CA GLY A 5 -8.71 -27.37 19.61
C GLY A 5 -7.36 -27.85 19.05
N ARG A 6 -6.79 -27.05 18.13
CA ARG A 6 -5.44 -27.30 17.60
C ARG A 6 -4.43 -27.42 18.71
N LYS A 7 -3.53 -28.39 18.60
CA LYS A 7 -2.48 -28.70 19.62
C LYS A 7 -1.56 -27.49 19.83
N ALA A 8 -1.09 -27.28 21.05
CA ALA A 8 -0.23 -26.15 21.43
C ALA A 8 1.02 -25.94 20.52
N GLY A 9 1.53 -26.98 19.91
CA GLY A 9 2.65 -26.90 18.97
C GLY A 9 2.35 -26.22 17.64
N GLU A 10 1.07 -26.17 17.19
CA GLU A 10 0.66 -25.44 15.99
C GLU A 10 0.51 -23.94 16.25
N ARG A 11 0.14 -23.53 17.47
CA ARG A 11 0.04 -22.12 17.88
C ARG A 11 1.40 -21.41 17.89
N LEU A 12 2.46 -22.12 18.31
CA LEU A 12 3.82 -21.57 18.29
C LEU A 12 4.34 -21.30 16.87
N ARG A 13 3.93 -22.10 15.88
CA ARG A 13 4.37 -21.97 14.47
C ARG A 13 3.88 -20.71 13.79
N LEU A 14 2.62 -20.31 14.01
CA LEU A 14 2.08 -19.08 13.40
C LEU A 14 2.81 -17.82 13.86
N SER A 15 3.09 -17.73 15.14
CA SER A 15 3.87 -16.66 15.74
C SER A 15 5.29 -16.62 15.16
N GLN A 16 5.96 -17.77 15.06
CA GLN A 16 7.30 -17.88 14.48
C GLN A 16 7.33 -17.52 12.98
N VAL A 17 6.29 -17.91 12.22
CA VAL A 17 6.18 -17.56 10.79
C VAL A 17 6.00 -16.06 10.58
N MET A 18 5.25 -15.37 11.44
CA MET A 18 5.09 -13.92 11.34
C MET A 18 6.36 -13.15 11.71
N THR A 19 7.16 -13.67 12.62
CA THR A 19 8.41 -13.04 13.08
C THR A 19 9.65 -13.52 12.31
N ALA A 20 9.61 -14.72 11.70
CA ALA A 20 10.72 -15.28 10.94
C ALA A 20 10.87 -14.61 9.56
N THR A 21 11.87 -13.76 9.44
CA THR A 21 12.35 -13.19 8.18
C THR A 21 13.48 -14.01 7.53
N ARG A 22 13.80 -15.19 8.06
CA ARG A 22 14.94 -15.99 7.58
C ARG A 22 14.49 -17.27 6.90
N HIS A 23 14.53 -17.27 5.56
CA HIS A 23 14.74 -18.50 4.78
C HIS A 23 16.22 -18.62 4.43
N PRO A 24 16.78 -19.86 4.34
CA PRO A 24 18.13 -20.02 3.84
C PRO A 24 18.19 -19.56 2.38
N THR A 25 19.04 -18.58 2.12
CA THR A 25 19.34 -18.06 0.79
C THR A 25 20.02 -19.15 -0.02
N PRO A 26 19.63 -19.43 -1.27
CA PRO A 26 20.44 -20.26 -2.16
C PRO A 26 21.75 -19.52 -2.45
N THR A 27 22.84 -20.16 -2.14
CA THR A 27 24.21 -19.67 -2.32
C THR A 27 24.58 -19.66 -3.80
N ARG A 28 24.25 -18.55 -4.47
CA ARG A 28 24.95 -18.13 -5.69
C ARG A 28 25.37 -16.68 -5.47
N PRO A 29 26.66 -16.34 -5.52
CA PRO A 29 27.06 -14.95 -5.38
C PRO A 29 26.45 -14.15 -6.54
N PRO A 30 25.75 -13.04 -6.27
CA PRO A 30 25.32 -12.15 -7.32
C PRO A 30 26.57 -11.53 -7.97
N ALA A 31 26.51 -11.37 -9.31
CA ALA A 31 27.47 -10.52 -10.01
C ALA A 31 27.53 -9.17 -9.30
N ALA A 32 28.74 -8.63 -9.12
CA ALA A 32 28.97 -7.38 -8.43
C ALA A 32 28.05 -6.29 -9.00
N ALA A 33 27.06 -5.86 -8.21
CA ALA A 33 26.23 -4.72 -8.53
C ALA A 33 27.12 -3.46 -8.55
N PRO A 34 26.86 -2.48 -9.44
CA PRO A 34 27.57 -1.21 -9.38
C PRO A 34 27.44 -0.62 -7.96
N ALA A 35 28.53 -0.06 -7.43
CA ALA A 35 28.55 0.55 -6.10
C ALA A 35 27.64 1.78 -6.11
N TYR A 36 26.43 1.62 -5.57
CA TYR A 36 25.51 2.72 -5.35
C TYR A 36 25.90 3.49 -4.09
N PRO A 37 25.71 4.82 -4.04
CA PRO A 37 26.00 5.61 -2.86
C PRO A 37 25.22 5.12 -1.65
N ALA A 38 25.82 5.28 -0.45
CA ALA A 38 25.18 4.91 0.80
C ALA A 38 23.80 5.61 0.97
N PRO A 39 22.78 4.93 1.54
CA PRO A 39 21.43 5.46 1.64
C PRO A 39 21.41 6.80 2.38
N ARG A 40 20.89 7.83 1.71
CA ARG A 40 20.59 9.13 2.32
C ARG A 40 19.10 9.17 2.68
N GLN A 41 18.70 8.50 3.75
CA GLN A 41 17.40 8.80 4.34
C GLN A 41 17.50 10.14 5.05
N SER A 42 16.49 11.00 4.91
CA SER A 42 16.30 12.14 5.81
C SER A 42 16.21 11.64 7.25
N ALA A 43 16.56 12.46 8.23
CA ALA A 43 16.54 12.09 9.65
C ALA A 43 15.14 11.62 10.12
N ASP A 44 14.09 11.98 9.40
CA ASP A 44 12.67 11.64 9.63
C ASP A 44 12.16 10.48 8.77
N GLY A 45 13.02 9.79 8.04
CA GLY A 45 12.66 8.60 7.24
C GLY A 45 11.92 8.89 5.94
N ARG A 46 11.89 10.17 5.48
CA ARG A 46 11.17 10.58 4.27
C ARG A 46 12.03 10.59 3.03
N ASN A 47 11.38 10.59 1.89
CA ASN A 47 12.04 10.81 0.61
C ASN A 47 12.33 12.31 0.42
N PRO A 48 13.59 12.75 0.43
CA PRO A 48 13.95 14.15 0.20
C PRO A 48 13.73 14.58 -1.26
N GLY A 49 13.51 13.61 -2.16
CA GLY A 49 13.54 13.79 -3.59
C GLY A 49 14.95 14.03 -4.15
N THR A 50 15.01 14.21 -5.45
CA THR A 50 16.21 14.57 -6.22
C THR A 50 15.83 15.62 -7.25
N PRO A 51 16.78 16.36 -7.83
CA PRO A 51 16.52 17.10 -9.04
C PRO A 51 15.97 16.20 -10.15
N LEU A 52 15.13 16.76 -11.02
CA LEU A 52 14.60 16.03 -12.17
C LEU A 52 15.73 15.68 -13.15
N ASP A 53 15.94 14.40 -13.39
CA ASP A 53 16.80 13.90 -14.47
C ASP A 53 15.88 13.52 -15.66
N LEU A 54 15.59 14.51 -16.51
CA LEU A 54 14.66 14.36 -17.61
C LEU A 54 15.16 13.34 -18.63
N ASP A 55 16.47 13.32 -18.92
CA ASP A 55 17.08 12.39 -19.87
C ASP A 55 16.91 10.94 -19.39
N ALA A 56 17.16 10.68 -18.11
CA ALA A 56 16.92 9.37 -17.53
C ALA A 56 15.44 8.97 -17.57
N VAL A 57 14.51 9.90 -17.30
CA VAL A 57 13.07 9.65 -17.42
C VAL A 57 12.68 9.32 -18.86
N LEU A 58 13.15 10.10 -19.83
CA LEU A 58 12.86 9.90 -21.24
C LEU A 58 13.50 8.62 -21.82
N ALA A 59 14.62 8.18 -21.26
CA ALA A 59 15.28 6.91 -21.64
C ALA A 59 14.51 5.66 -21.18
N LEU A 60 13.62 5.77 -20.18
CA LEU A 60 12.84 4.63 -19.69
C LEU A 60 12.00 4.00 -20.81
N ARG A 61 12.08 2.68 -20.92
CA ARG A 61 11.31 1.84 -21.84
C ARG A 61 10.80 0.61 -21.12
N VAL A 62 9.56 0.22 -21.39
CA VAL A 62 8.95 -0.97 -20.79
C VAL A 62 8.63 -1.98 -21.89
N ASN A 63 9.19 -3.17 -21.77
CA ASN A 63 8.80 -4.30 -22.62
C ASN A 63 7.49 -4.89 -22.05
N ARG A 64 6.36 -4.51 -22.66
CA ARG A 64 5.02 -4.91 -22.23
C ARG A 64 4.86 -6.43 -22.15
N SER A 65 5.26 -7.16 -23.19
CA SER A 65 5.11 -8.63 -23.21
C SER A 65 5.92 -9.32 -22.11
N ALA A 66 7.12 -8.82 -21.80
CA ALA A 66 7.93 -9.37 -20.71
C ALA A 66 7.28 -9.10 -19.34
N VAL A 67 6.71 -7.90 -19.13
CA VAL A 67 6.00 -7.53 -17.91
C VAL A 67 4.74 -8.38 -17.73
N GLU A 68 3.92 -8.53 -18.78
CA GLU A 68 2.69 -9.33 -18.75
C GLU A 68 2.98 -10.81 -18.45
N ARG A 69 4.00 -11.40 -19.11
CA ARG A 69 4.44 -12.77 -18.79
C ARG A 69 4.90 -12.90 -17.34
N ARG A 70 5.68 -11.94 -16.84
CA ARG A 70 6.14 -11.94 -15.45
C ARG A 70 4.94 -11.86 -14.48
N ALA A 71 4.03 -10.92 -14.69
CA ALA A 71 2.83 -10.75 -13.88
C ALA A 71 1.95 -12.01 -13.86
N ALA A 72 1.76 -12.67 -15.01
CA ALA A 72 0.97 -13.89 -15.13
C ALA A 72 1.55 -15.06 -14.28
N THR A 73 2.83 -15.05 -13.95
CA THR A 73 3.42 -16.09 -13.09
C THR A 73 3.09 -15.92 -11.61
N ILE A 74 2.72 -14.73 -11.14
CA ILE A 74 2.49 -14.46 -9.72
C ILE A 74 1.31 -15.27 -9.16
N PRO A 75 0.10 -15.26 -9.77
CA PRO A 75 -1.05 -16.01 -9.24
C PRO A 75 -0.89 -17.53 -9.29
N THR A 76 0.13 -18.04 -9.97
CA THR A 76 0.40 -19.49 -10.08
C THR A 76 1.24 -20.05 -8.94
N ARG A 77 1.74 -19.22 -8.03
CA ARG A 77 2.55 -19.66 -6.88
C ARG A 77 1.71 -20.55 -5.96
N ARG A 78 2.27 -21.70 -5.56
CA ARG A 78 1.61 -22.73 -4.75
C ARG A 78 2.25 -22.93 -3.38
N THR A 79 3.22 -22.12 -3.01
CA THR A 79 4.01 -22.29 -1.78
C THR A 79 3.32 -21.71 -0.54
N VAL A 80 2.43 -20.71 -0.70
CA VAL A 80 1.73 -20.07 0.43
C VAL A 80 0.44 -20.85 0.74
N LYS A 81 0.51 -21.77 1.71
CA LYS A 81 -0.61 -22.64 2.10
C LYS A 81 -0.66 -22.82 3.61
N LYS A 82 -1.81 -23.25 4.13
CA LYS A 82 -2.02 -23.61 5.56
C LYS A 82 -1.54 -22.48 6.50
N GLU A 83 -0.64 -22.80 7.42
CA GLU A 83 -0.10 -21.88 8.42
C GLU A 83 0.59 -20.67 7.78
N TRP A 84 1.33 -20.87 6.70
CA TRP A 84 1.95 -19.79 5.93
C TRP A 84 0.93 -18.86 5.32
N GLN A 85 -0.16 -19.41 4.79
CA GLN A 85 -1.26 -18.59 4.25
C GLN A 85 -1.90 -17.75 5.36
N ALA A 86 -2.20 -18.34 6.51
CA ALA A 86 -2.76 -17.62 7.64
C ALA A 86 -1.81 -16.49 8.12
N ALA A 87 -0.51 -16.76 8.27
CA ALA A 87 0.47 -15.77 8.66
C ALA A 87 0.60 -14.63 7.63
N TRP A 88 0.58 -14.94 6.33
CA TRP A 88 0.63 -13.93 5.28
C TRP A 88 -0.65 -13.09 5.21
N LEU A 89 -1.82 -13.67 5.51
CA LEU A 89 -3.07 -12.93 5.60
C LEU A 89 -3.07 -11.99 6.81
N LEU A 90 -2.52 -12.40 7.96
CA LEU A 90 -2.29 -11.51 9.10
C LEU A 90 -1.34 -10.36 8.71
N ARG A 91 -0.28 -10.66 7.96
CA ARG A 91 0.63 -9.64 7.41
C ARG A 91 -0.10 -8.67 6.45
N ALA A 92 -0.99 -9.17 5.60
CA ALA A 92 -1.79 -8.33 4.72
C ALA A 92 -2.65 -7.33 5.50
N ILE A 93 -3.23 -7.75 6.64
CA ILE A 93 -3.99 -6.86 7.53
C ILE A 93 -3.10 -5.72 8.05
N THR A 94 -1.90 -6.01 8.52
CA THR A 94 -0.99 -4.95 9.03
C THR A 94 -0.56 -3.97 7.95
N CYS A 95 -0.61 -4.35 6.69
CA CYS A 95 -0.31 -3.50 5.54
C CYS A 95 -1.56 -2.86 4.90
N MET A 96 -2.75 -2.99 5.50
CA MET A 96 -3.96 -2.44 4.90
C MET A 96 -4.17 -0.98 5.27
N ASP A 97 -4.41 -0.13 4.26
CA ASP A 97 -5.03 1.17 4.46
C ASP A 97 -6.55 0.95 4.38
N LEU A 98 -7.19 0.82 5.55
CA LEU A 98 -8.62 0.57 5.62
C LEU A 98 -9.36 1.85 5.22
N THR A 99 -10.07 1.78 4.10
CA THR A 99 -10.47 2.97 3.34
C THR A 99 -11.99 3.07 3.22
N THR A 100 -12.53 4.28 3.46
CA THR A 100 -13.87 4.67 3.00
C THR A 100 -13.79 6.00 2.28
N LEU A 101 -14.31 6.06 1.06
CA LEU A 101 -14.27 7.22 0.15
C LEU A 101 -15.58 7.31 -0.63
N GLN A 102 -16.70 7.24 0.08
CA GLN A 102 -18.03 7.41 -0.50
C GLN A 102 -18.54 8.82 -0.23
N GLY A 103 -19.36 9.35 -1.14
CA GLY A 103 -19.93 10.69 -0.98
C GLY A 103 -20.98 10.78 0.14
N ASP A 104 -21.48 9.65 0.59
CA ASP A 104 -22.45 9.50 1.68
C ASP A 104 -21.82 9.04 3.02
N ASP A 105 -20.46 9.05 3.12
CA ASP A 105 -19.78 8.74 4.37
C ASP A 105 -20.17 9.72 5.47
N THR A 106 -20.43 9.18 6.65
CA THR A 106 -20.80 9.94 7.83
C THR A 106 -19.76 9.79 8.95
N PRO A 107 -19.71 10.70 9.94
CA PRO A 107 -18.86 10.50 11.11
C PRO A 107 -19.11 9.15 11.81
N GLY A 108 -20.34 8.65 11.83
CA GLY A 108 -20.68 7.35 12.40
C GLY A 108 -20.03 6.18 11.66
N ASN A 109 -20.01 6.23 10.33
CA ASN A 109 -19.32 5.22 9.50
C ASN A 109 -17.82 5.23 9.80
N VAL A 110 -17.21 6.41 9.86
CA VAL A 110 -15.77 6.55 10.14
C VAL A 110 -15.40 6.04 11.53
N VAL A 111 -16.20 6.34 12.56
CA VAL A 111 -15.98 5.82 13.92
C VAL A 111 -16.02 4.28 13.92
N ARG A 112 -16.98 3.65 13.23
CA ARG A 112 -17.04 2.19 13.11
C ARG A 112 -15.83 1.63 12.34
N LEU A 113 -15.42 2.30 11.25
CA LEU A 113 -14.22 1.93 10.49
C LEU A 113 -12.96 1.98 11.37
N CYS A 114 -12.80 3.03 12.18
CA CYS A 114 -11.69 3.18 13.12
C CYS A 114 -11.70 2.09 14.20
N ALA A 115 -12.88 1.76 14.73
CA ALA A 115 -13.01 0.64 15.68
C ALA A 115 -12.58 -0.69 15.05
N LYS A 116 -12.97 -0.93 13.78
CA LYS A 116 -12.54 -2.10 13.01
C LYS A 116 -11.04 -2.07 12.71
N ALA A 117 -10.47 -0.90 12.44
CA ALA A 117 -9.04 -0.72 12.20
C ALA A 117 -8.19 -1.11 13.42
N ARG A 118 -8.64 -0.76 14.62
CA ARG A 118 -8.00 -1.10 15.91
C ARG A 118 -8.09 -2.58 16.25
N ARG A 119 -9.17 -3.25 15.84
CA ARG A 119 -9.44 -4.67 16.10
C ARG A 119 -9.94 -5.35 14.82
N PRO A 120 -9.06 -5.55 13.84
CA PRO A 120 -9.46 -6.02 12.51
C PRO A 120 -9.93 -7.47 12.49
N ILE A 121 -9.60 -8.24 13.53
CA ILE A 121 -9.92 -9.67 13.63
C ILE A 121 -10.75 -9.91 14.89
N ARG A 122 -11.76 -10.76 14.81
CA ARG A 122 -12.58 -11.16 15.95
C ARG A 122 -11.71 -11.77 17.06
N PRO A 123 -11.98 -11.45 18.36
CA PRO A 123 -11.17 -11.93 19.49
C PRO A 123 -11.06 -13.45 19.58
N ASP A 124 -12.14 -14.18 19.30
CA ASP A 124 -12.14 -15.66 19.31
C ASP A 124 -11.20 -16.25 18.26
N LEU A 125 -11.05 -15.60 17.11
CA LEU A 125 -10.09 -16.01 16.08
C LEU A 125 -8.65 -15.67 16.48
N VAL A 126 -8.43 -14.49 17.07
CA VAL A 126 -7.12 -14.09 17.59
C VAL A 126 -6.62 -15.08 18.66
N GLU A 127 -7.50 -15.48 19.58
CA GLU A 127 -7.19 -16.48 20.58
C GLU A 127 -6.91 -17.86 19.98
N ALA A 128 -7.79 -18.33 19.09
CA ALA A 128 -7.65 -19.64 18.44
C ALA A 128 -6.37 -19.73 17.58
N LEU A 129 -5.94 -18.63 16.96
CA LEU A 129 -4.70 -18.52 16.21
C LEU A 129 -3.45 -18.42 17.13
N GLY A 130 -3.62 -18.04 18.42
CA GLY A 130 -2.54 -17.84 19.37
C GLY A 130 -1.68 -16.60 19.07
N VAL A 131 -2.28 -15.54 18.47
CA VAL A 131 -1.56 -14.35 17.98
C VAL A 131 -1.90 -13.07 18.74
N ALA A 132 -2.53 -13.16 19.90
CA ALA A 132 -2.92 -12.00 20.72
C ALA A 132 -1.74 -11.09 21.08
N HIS A 133 -0.55 -11.68 21.29
CA HIS A 133 0.67 -10.95 21.62
C HIS A 133 1.24 -10.10 20.47
N LEU A 134 0.73 -10.25 19.24
CA LEU A 134 1.17 -9.48 18.06
C LEU A 134 0.44 -8.15 17.91
N ASP A 135 -0.61 -7.90 18.69
CA ASP A 135 -1.44 -6.68 18.67
C ASP A 135 -1.75 -6.20 17.23
N ILE A 136 -2.31 -7.10 16.43
CA ILE A 136 -2.52 -6.87 14.99
C ILE A 136 -3.52 -5.75 14.77
N LYS A 137 -3.07 -4.68 14.11
CA LYS A 137 -3.84 -3.51 13.67
C LYS A 137 -3.64 -3.31 12.17
N VAL A 138 -4.49 -2.49 11.54
CA VAL A 138 -4.28 -2.08 10.14
C VAL A 138 -3.16 -1.03 10.02
N GLY A 139 -2.63 -0.84 8.82
CA GLY A 139 -1.53 0.09 8.56
C GLY A 139 -1.93 1.57 8.60
N ALA A 140 -3.17 1.90 8.20
CA ALA A 140 -3.76 3.23 8.29
C ALA A 140 -5.27 3.19 8.13
N VAL A 141 -5.94 4.30 8.46
CA VAL A 141 -7.33 4.58 8.04
C VAL A 141 -7.30 5.71 7.03
N CYS A 142 -7.94 5.51 5.87
CA CYS A 142 -7.95 6.47 4.78
C CYS A 142 -9.38 7.01 4.54
N VAL A 143 -9.53 8.33 4.59
CA VAL A 143 -10.82 9.02 4.51
C VAL A 143 -10.72 10.27 3.63
N TYR A 144 -11.87 10.89 3.31
CA TYR A 144 -11.92 12.23 2.78
C TYR A 144 -11.51 13.28 3.81
N HIS A 145 -10.97 14.39 3.33
CA HIS A 145 -10.53 15.54 4.11
C HIS A 145 -11.54 15.94 5.21
N ALA A 146 -12.83 16.09 4.90
CA ALA A 146 -13.87 16.52 5.86
C ALA A 146 -14.03 15.57 7.07
N LEU A 147 -13.57 14.31 6.97
CA LEU A 147 -13.71 13.27 7.99
C LEU A 147 -12.42 13.03 8.79
N VAL A 148 -11.33 13.73 8.45
CA VAL A 148 -10.04 13.61 9.16
C VAL A 148 -10.17 13.87 10.66
N PRO A 149 -10.82 14.97 11.14
CA PRO A 149 -10.96 15.21 12.58
C PRO A 149 -11.68 14.07 13.32
N THR A 150 -12.69 13.46 12.66
CA THR A 150 -13.42 12.32 13.23
C THR A 150 -12.52 11.09 13.34
N ALA A 151 -11.74 10.79 12.31
CA ALA A 151 -10.82 9.65 12.32
C ALA A 151 -9.70 9.83 13.36
N VAL A 152 -9.08 11.01 13.41
CA VAL A 152 -8.05 11.37 14.40
C VAL A 152 -8.54 11.16 15.82
N LYS A 153 -9.75 11.69 16.14
CA LYS A 153 -10.36 11.50 17.45
C LYS A 153 -10.63 10.03 17.77
N ALA A 154 -11.15 9.26 16.80
CA ALA A 154 -11.51 7.85 16.99
C ALA A 154 -10.28 6.92 17.10
N LEU A 155 -9.14 7.32 16.52
CA LEU A 155 -7.89 6.56 16.57
C LEU A 155 -6.91 7.02 17.65
N ALA A 156 -7.27 8.02 18.45
CA ALA A 156 -6.41 8.52 19.53
C ALA A 156 -5.85 7.38 20.40
N GLY A 157 -4.53 7.33 20.59
CA GLY A 157 -3.83 6.30 21.37
C GLY A 157 -3.71 4.93 20.70
N SER A 158 -3.98 4.80 19.37
CA SER A 158 -3.87 3.53 18.64
C SER A 158 -2.58 3.37 17.84
N GLU A 159 -1.85 4.45 17.60
CA GLU A 159 -0.68 4.51 16.69
C GLU A 159 -1.03 4.19 15.22
N ILE A 160 -2.31 4.16 14.86
CA ILE A 160 -2.77 3.99 13.49
C ILE A 160 -2.86 5.37 12.84
N PRO A 161 -2.06 5.67 11.81
CA PRO A 161 -2.09 6.97 11.16
C PRO A 161 -3.39 7.21 10.39
N VAL A 162 -3.80 8.47 10.33
CA VAL A 162 -4.91 8.91 9.47
C VAL A 162 -4.34 9.39 8.15
N ALA A 163 -4.79 8.78 7.05
CA ALA A 163 -4.51 9.19 5.69
C ALA A 163 -5.69 9.98 5.12
N ALA A 164 -5.41 11.10 4.47
CA ALA A 164 -6.42 11.88 3.74
C ALA A 164 -6.16 11.81 2.23
N VAL A 165 -7.19 11.51 1.42
CA VAL A 165 -7.11 11.77 -0.02
C VAL A 165 -7.23 13.27 -0.26
N SER A 166 -6.48 13.79 -1.24
CA SER A 166 -6.35 15.23 -1.45
C SER A 166 -6.15 15.59 -2.93
N THR A 167 -5.93 16.88 -3.18
CA THR A 167 -5.65 17.47 -4.50
C THR A 167 -6.79 17.33 -5.49
N GLY A 168 -8.04 17.47 -5.00
CA GLY A 168 -9.23 17.32 -5.81
C GLY A 168 -9.53 15.87 -6.18
N PHE A 169 -9.25 14.95 -5.26
CA PHE A 169 -9.56 13.53 -5.44
C PHE A 169 -11.04 13.29 -5.82
N PRO A 170 -11.36 12.40 -6.81
CA PRO A 170 -10.46 11.54 -7.57
C PRO A 170 -9.90 12.17 -8.86
N ALA A 171 -10.45 13.26 -9.35
CA ALA A 171 -10.14 13.81 -10.66
C ALA A 171 -8.81 14.57 -10.73
N GLY A 172 -8.43 15.30 -9.68
CA GLY A 172 -7.18 16.06 -9.64
C GLY A 172 -7.18 17.29 -10.54
N LEU A 173 -8.34 17.90 -10.81
CA LEU A 173 -8.49 18.99 -11.81
C LEU A 173 -8.80 20.36 -11.18
N ASN A 174 -8.80 20.46 -9.86
CA ASN A 174 -8.95 21.75 -9.19
C ASN A 174 -7.72 22.65 -9.46
N PRO A 175 -7.86 23.97 -9.43
CA PRO A 175 -6.73 24.89 -9.50
C PRO A 175 -5.65 24.55 -8.46
N ILE A 176 -4.38 24.68 -8.82
CA ILE A 176 -3.24 24.27 -7.98
C ILE A 176 -3.29 24.91 -6.58
N ALA A 177 -3.65 26.19 -6.48
CA ALA A 177 -3.74 26.88 -5.19
C ALA A 177 -4.74 26.20 -4.23
N GLN A 178 -5.91 25.78 -4.75
CA GLN A 178 -6.92 25.08 -3.95
C GLN A 178 -6.42 23.67 -3.51
N ARG A 179 -5.71 22.97 -4.38
CA ARG A 179 -5.13 21.66 -4.07
C ARG A 179 -4.06 21.76 -2.98
N LEU A 180 -3.23 22.79 -3.01
CA LEU A 180 -2.24 23.05 -1.96
C LEU A 180 -2.91 23.38 -0.62
N GLU A 181 -3.99 24.16 -0.65
CA GLU A 181 -4.73 24.50 0.56
C GLU A 181 -5.46 23.29 1.15
N GLU A 182 -6.03 22.41 0.32
CA GLU A 182 -6.64 21.16 0.75
C GLU A 182 -5.63 20.26 1.49
N ILE A 183 -4.38 20.16 1.01
CA ILE A 183 -3.31 19.44 1.69
C ILE A 183 -3.05 20.06 3.06
N ARG A 184 -2.79 21.36 3.13
CA ARG A 184 -2.47 22.06 4.37
C ARG A 184 -3.59 21.93 5.40
N ALA A 185 -4.85 22.06 4.96
CA ALA A 185 -6.01 21.90 5.81
C ALA A 185 -6.11 20.47 6.35
N SER A 186 -5.82 19.45 5.55
CA SER A 186 -5.81 18.05 5.98
C SER A 186 -4.73 17.79 7.03
N VAL A 187 -3.52 18.31 6.82
CA VAL A 187 -2.42 18.22 7.79
C VAL A 187 -2.77 18.94 9.09
N ALA A 188 -3.30 20.17 9.01
CA ALA A 188 -3.73 20.94 10.17
C ALA A 188 -4.86 20.24 10.95
N ALA A 189 -5.71 19.45 10.27
CA ALA A 189 -6.75 18.62 10.89
C ALA A 189 -6.21 17.33 11.54
N GLY A 190 -4.90 17.05 11.42
CA GLY A 190 -4.21 15.92 12.03
C GLY A 190 -3.99 14.71 11.12
N ALA A 191 -4.11 14.87 9.80
CA ALA A 191 -3.71 13.81 8.88
C ALA A 191 -2.18 13.65 8.90
N GLU A 192 -1.72 12.42 9.12
CA GLU A 192 -0.29 12.06 9.13
C GLU A 192 0.20 11.60 7.75
N GLU A 193 -0.73 11.24 6.86
CA GLU A 193 -0.46 10.77 5.51
C GLU A 193 -1.40 11.47 4.51
N ILE A 194 -0.88 11.88 3.37
CA ILE A 194 -1.64 12.55 2.31
C ILE A 194 -1.52 11.77 1.01
N ASP A 195 -2.64 11.26 0.52
CA ASP A 195 -2.72 10.59 -0.78
C ASP A 195 -3.10 11.62 -1.86
N ILE A 196 -2.10 12.22 -2.52
CA ILE A 196 -2.29 13.22 -3.58
C ILE A 196 -2.64 12.55 -4.91
N VAL A 197 -3.39 13.25 -5.78
CA VAL A 197 -3.67 12.81 -7.16
C VAL A 197 -2.92 13.72 -8.13
N ILE A 198 -2.14 13.13 -9.05
CA ILE A 198 -1.44 13.87 -10.09
C ILE A 198 -2.39 14.37 -11.20
N THR A 199 -2.01 15.43 -11.89
CA THR A 199 -2.64 15.84 -13.15
C THR A 199 -2.21 14.90 -14.28
N ARG A 200 -3.10 13.97 -14.68
CA ARG A 200 -2.80 12.95 -15.70
C ARG A 200 -2.44 13.57 -17.05
N ALA A 201 -2.98 14.74 -17.36
CA ALA A 201 -2.69 15.46 -18.61
C ALA A 201 -1.18 15.71 -18.79
N HIS A 202 -0.43 16.02 -17.73
CA HIS A 202 1.02 16.18 -17.82
C HIS A 202 1.71 14.90 -18.34
N VAL A 203 1.29 13.73 -17.87
CA VAL A 203 1.82 12.45 -18.34
C VAL A 203 1.43 12.16 -19.79
N LEU A 204 0.14 12.38 -20.12
CA LEU A 204 -0.41 12.05 -21.44
C LEU A 204 0.14 12.94 -22.54
N THR A 205 0.55 14.16 -22.22
CA THR A 205 1.13 15.15 -23.14
C THR A 205 2.67 15.21 -23.06
N GLY A 206 3.28 14.43 -22.15
CA GLY A 206 4.75 14.36 -22.01
C GLY A 206 5.37 15.58 -21.31
N HIS A 207 4.60 16.37 -20.56
CA HIS A 207 5.08 17.51 -19.79
C HIS A 207 5.63 17.06 -18.41
N TRP A 208 6.79 16.40 -18.42
CA TRP A 208 7.37 15.76 -17.23
C TRP A 208 7.86 16.75 -16.20
N GLU A 209 8.37 17.91 -16.63
CA GLU A 209 8.76 19.01 -15.76
C GLU A 209 7.55 19.56 -14.98
N ALA A 210 6.43 19.77 -15.68
CA ALA A 210 5.20 20.23 -15.03
C ALA A 210 4.66 19.22 -14.00
N LEU A 211 4.78 17.90 -14.30
CA LEU A 211 4.46 16.85 -13.34
C LEU A 211 5.38 16.91 -12.12
N TYR A 212 6.68 17.07 -12.35
CA TYR A 212 7.66 17.16 -11.27
C TYR A 212 7.38 18.38 -10.37
N ASP A 213 7.20 19.55 -10.95
CA ASP A 213 6.93 20.80 -10.22
C ASP A 213 5.62 20.70 -9.41
N GLU A 214 4.57 20.13 -10.02
CA GLU A 214 3.30 19.88 -9.33
C GLU A 214 3.48 19.00 -8.09
N VAL A 215 4.11 17.83 -8.24
CA VAL A 215 4.30 16.87 -7.13
C VAL A 215 5.27 17.45 -6.10
N ARG A 216 6.27 18.23 -6.51
CA ARG A 216 7.18 18.94 -5.63
C ARG A 216 6.44 19.95 -4.75
N ALA A 217 5.56 20.75 -5.35
CA ALA A 217 4.72 21.69 -4.61
C ALA A 217 3.79 20.98 -3.61
N PHE A 218 3.24 19.81 -3.97
CA PHE A 218 2.46 19.00 -3.06
C PHE A 218 3.31 18.45 -1.91
N ARG A 219 4.53 18.01 -2.19
CA ARG A 219 5.46 17.56 -1.13
C ARG A 219 5.73 18.66 -0.11
N GLU A 220 5.97 19.88 -0.57
CA GLU A 220 6.19 21.04 0.30
C GLU A 220 4.95 21.36 1.16
N ALA A 221 3.76 21.32 0.55
CA ALA A 221 2.50 21.55 1.27
C ALA A 221 2.19 20.48 2.32
N CYS A 222 2.62 19.22 2.11
CA CYS A 222 2.47 18.14 3.08
C CYS A 222 3.31 18.34 4.35
N GLY A 223 4.36 19.17 4.31
CA GLY A 223 5.24 19.41 5.48
C GLY A 223 5.66 18.10 6.15
N PRO A 224 5.25 17.85 7.41
CA PRO A 224 5.60 16.63 8.15
C PRO A 224 4.82 15.38 7.71
N ALA A 225 3.73 15.44 6.98
CA ALA A 225 2.95 14.29 6.60
C ALA A 225 3.62 13.44 5.49
N HIS A 226 3.47 12.12 5.52
CA HIS A 226 3.90 11.24 4.43
C HIS A 226 3.06 11.48 3.18
N MET A 227 3.72 11.61 2.03
CA MET A 227 3.03 11.82 0.76
C MET A 227 2.98 10.54 -0.07
N LYS A 228 1.77 10.12 -0.47
CA LYS A 228 1.57 9.02 -1.41
C LYS A 228 1.01 9.58 -2.72
N ALA A 229 1.75 9.42 -3.82
CA ALA A 229 1.36 9.93 -5.12
C ALA A 229 0.49 8.92 -5.87
N ILE A 230 -0.80 9.24 -6.06
CA ILE A 230 -1.73 8.46 -6.87
C ILE A 230 -1.49 8.80 -8.34
N LEU A 231 -1.03 7.81 -9.10
CA LEU A 231 -0.72 7.98 -10.52
C LEU A 231 -1.92 7.79 -11.44
N ALA A 232 -3.01 7.14 -10.95
CA ALA A 232 -4.17 6.75 -11.75
C ALA A 232 -3.77 5.93 -13.00
N THR A 233 -3.02 4.86 -12.75
CA THR A 233 -2.29 4.09 -13.77
C THR A 233 -3.14 3.51 -14.88
N GLY A 234 -4.43 3.25 -14.64
CA GLY A 234 -5.39 2.80 -15.65
C GLY A 234 -5.68 3.83 -16.74
N GLU A 235 -5.36 5.10 -16.48
CA GLU A 235 -5.62 6.24 -17.37
C GLU A 235 -4.33 6.80 -18.03
N LEU A 236 -3.16 6.18 -17.81
CA LEU A 236 -1.88 6.66 -18.34
C LEU A 236 -1.50 6.08 -19.71
N ALA A 237 -2.39 5.41 -20.38
CA ALA A 237 -2.29 4.84 -21.71
C ALA A 237 -1.24 3.72 -21.87
N THR A 238 -0.01 3.86 -21.36
CA THR A 238 1.07 2.89 -21.57
C THR A 238 1.83 2.54 -20.27
N LEU A 239 2.38 1.32 -20.20
CA LEU A 239 3.28 0.95 -19.10
C LEU A 239 4.56 1.78 -19.04
N THR A 240 5.00 2.35 -20.18
CA THR A 240 6.13 3.29 -20.21
C THR A 240 5.78 4.60 -19.53
N ASN A 241 4.56 5.13 -19.71
CA ASN A 241 4.08 6.30 -18.99
C ASN A 241 3.95 6.03 -17.50
N VAL A 242 3.50 4.83 -17.11
CA VAL A 242 3.48 4.42 -15.69
C VAL A 242 4.89 4.43 -15.09
N ALA A 243 5.89 3.89 -15.81
CA ALA A 243 7.27 3.89 -15.36
C ALA A 243 7.82 5.31 -15.19
N ARG A 244 7.62 6.16 -16.19
CA ARG A 244 8.08 7.56 -16.17
C ARG A 244 7.40 8.38 -15.05
N ALA A 245 6.07 8.29 -14.94
CA ALA A 245 5.33 8.97 -13.87
C ALA A 245 5.75 8.50 -12.48
N SER A 246 6.02 7.19 -12.30
CA SER A 246 6.56 6.64 -11.05
C SER A 246 7.89 7.27 -10.69
N MET A 247 8.82 7.33 -11.67
CA MET A 247 10.15 7.90 -11.46
C MET A 247 10.09 9.40 -11.14
N VAL A 248 9.31 10.17 -11.90
CA VAL A 248 9.12 11.62 -11.66
C VAL A 248 8.53 11.89 -10.28
N ALA A 249 7.48 11.13 -9.88
CA ALA A 249 6.87 11.29 -8.56
C ALA A 249 7.85 11.01 -7.41
N MET A 250 8.70 9.98 -7.55
CA MET A 250 9.74 9.67 -6.56
C MET A 250 10.84 10.74 -6.53
N MET A 251 11.29 11.23 -7.68
CA MET A 251 12.25 12.34 -7.76
C MET A 251 11.69 13.61 -7.12
N ALA A 252 10.39 13.88 -7.27
CA ALA A 252 9.71 15.00 -6.64
C ALA A 252 9.47 14.86 -5.13
N GLY A 253 9.84 13.71 -4.53
CA GLY A 253 9.79 13.50 -3.09
C GLY A 253 8.58 12.73 -2.58
N ALA A 254 7.91 11.93 -3.42
CA ALA A 254 6.87 11.03 -2.94
C ALA A 254 7.46 9.92 -2.05
N ASP A 255 6.89 9.72 -0.86
CA ASP A 255 7.28 8.64 0.07
C ASP A 255 6.70 7.29 -0.38
N PHE A 256 5.57 7.33 -1.09
CA PHE A 256 4.92 6.19 -1.72
C PHE A 256 4.46 6.55 -3.12
N ILE A 257 4.46 5.57 -4.02
CA ILE A 257 3.71 5.64 -5.27
C ILE A 257 2.50 4.70 -5.18
N LYS A 258 1.32 5.22 -5.55
CA LYS A 258 0.03 4.53 -5.47
C LYS A 258 -0.54 4.34 -6.87
N THR A 259 -1.12 3.16 -7.13
CA THR A 259 -1.63 2.85 -8.48
C THR A 259 -2.80 3.74 -8.89
N SER A 260 -3.83 3.84 -8.05
CA SER A 260 -5.16 4.29 -8.50
C SER A 260 -5.92 4.97 -7.38
N THR A 261 -6.96 5.73 -7.73
CA THR A 261 -7.92 6.30 -6.78
C THR A 261 -8.93 5.25 -6.29
N GLY A 262 -9.16 4.21 -7.06
CA GLY A 262 -10.23 3.24 -6.86
C GLY A 262 -11.54 3.62 -7.56
N LYS A 263 -11.56 4.76 -8.27
CA LYS A 263 -12.73 5.29 -8.99
C LYS A 263 -12.57 5.16 -10.51
N GLU A 264 -11.39 4.80 -11.01
CA GLU A 264 -11.14 4.52 -12.43
C GLU A 264 -11.76 3.18 -12.86
N PRO A 265 -12.05 3.00 -14.17
CA PRO A 265 -12.52 1.72 -14.71
C PRO A 265 -11.48 0.59 -14.52
N VAL A 266 -10.18 0.90 -14.61
CA VAL A 266 -9.08 -0.02 -14.39
C VAL A 266 -8.21 0.51 -13.25
N ASN A 267 -8.11 -0.27 -12.19
CA ASN A 267 -7.37 0.08 -10.98
C ASN A 267 -6.07 -0.74 -10.85
N ALA A 268 -5.77 -1.26 -9.66
CA ALA A 268 -4.57 -2.03 -9.42
C ALA A 268 -4.57 -3.37 -10.19
N VAL A 269 -3.59 -3.53 -11.09
CA VAL A 269 -3.34 -4.78 -11.82
C VAL A 269 -1.87 -5.19 -11.70
N LEU A 270 -1.58 -6.48 -11.66
CA LEU A 270 -0.22 -7.00 -11.43
C LEU A 270 0.82 -6.51 -12.46
N PRO A 271 0.52 -6.37 -13.77
CA PRO A 271 1.49 -5.82 -14.71
C PRO A 271 1.97 -4.40 -14.34
N VAL A 272 1.05 -3.54 -13.90
CA VAL A 272 1.38 -2.21 -13.38
C VAL A 272 2.23 -2.31 -12.12
N GLY A 273 1.87 -3.21 -11.20
CA GLY A 273 2.65 -3.48 -9.98
C GLY A 273 4.10 -3.89 -10.29
N VAL A 274 4.31 -4.78 -11.27
CA VAL A 274 5.67 -5.17 -11.71
C VAL A 274 6.46 -3.96 -12.20
N VAL A 275 5.85 -3.07 -12.97
CA VAL A 275 6.52 -1.86 -13.47
C VAL A 275 6.88 -0.93 -12.31
N MET A 276 5.91 -0.61 -11.45
CA MET A 276 6.11 0.35 -10.35
C MET A 276 7.15 -0.15 -9.35
N THR A 277 7.12 -1.44 -8.99
CA THR A 277 8.14 -2.02 -8.08
C THR A 277 9.53 -2.03 -8.67
N ARG A 278 9.66 -2.21 -9.99
CA ARG A 278 10.95 -2.07 -10.67
C ARG A 278 11.46 -0.64 -10.68
N MET A 279 10.58 0.35 -10.81
CA MET A 279 10.96 1.76 -10.69
C MET A 279 11.39 2.12 -9.26
N ILE A 280 10.73 1.57 -8.25
CA ILE A 280 11.17 1.71 -6.84
C ILE A 280 12.58 1.15 -6.66
N ARG A 281 12.85 -0.06 -7.16
CA ARG A 281 14.17 -0.68 -7.08
C ARG A 281 15.24 0.14 -7.82
N GLU A 282 14.89 0.67 -8.99
CA GLU A 282 15.78 1.55 -9.77
C GLU A 282 16.08 2.84 -9.03
N TYR A 283 15.05 3.49 -8.46
CA TYR A 283 15.20 4.71 -7.69
C TYR A 283 16.04 4.49 -6.43
N GLU A 284 15.76 3.41 -5.68
CA GLU A 284 16.57 3.04 -4.53
C GLU A 284 18.02 2.77 -4.91
N GLY A 285 18.26 2.04 -6.01
CA GLY A 285 19.59 1.77 -6.51
C GLY A 285 20.38 3.04 -6.82
N ARG A 286 19.74 4.10 -7.31
CA ARG A 286 20.38 5.39 -7.63
C ARG A 286 20.57 6.28 -6.42
N THR A 287 19.64 6.28 -5.47
CA THR A 287 19.56 7.27 -4.41
C THR A 287 19.81 6.72 -3.00
N GLY A 288 19.68 5.41 -2.83
CA GLY A 288 19.64 4.75 -1.53
C GLY A 288 18.32 4.94 -0.77
N VAL A 289 17.34 5.66 -1.33
CA VAL A 289 16.06 5.95 -0.67
C VAL A 289 15.03 4.87 -0.99
N ALA A 290 14.48 4.24 0.05
CA ALA A 290 13.39 3.27 -0.07
C ALA A 290 12.05 3.99 -0.16
N VAL A 291 11.38 3.92 -1.31
CA VAL A 291 10.01 4.43 -1.52
C VAL A 291 9.02 3.29 -1.38
N GLY A 292 7.87 3.56 -0.76
CA GLY A 292 6.81 2.59 -0.56
C GLY A 292 5.93 2.40 -1.80
N PHE A 293 5.18 1.29 -1.80
CA PHE A 293 4.22 0.95 -2.85
C PHE A 293 2.82 0.73 -2.28
N LYS A 294 1.81 1.32 -2.91
CA LYS A 294 0.40 1.14 -2.53
C LYS A 294 -0.47 0.76 -3.74
N PRO A 295 -0.71 -0.53 -4.01
CA PRO A 295 -1.80 -0.92 -4.91
C PRO A 295 -3.14 -0.58 -4.27
N ALA A 296 -4.07 -0.02 -5.03
CA ALA A 296 -5.38 0.40 -4.56
C ALA A 296 -6.46 0.23 -5.63
N GLY A 297 -7.68 -0.11 -5.19
CA GLY A 297 -8.82 -0.34 -6.05
C GLY A 297 -8.87 -1.76 -6.62
N GLY A 298 -10.02 -2.42 -6.45
CA GLY A 298 -10.27 -3.75 -6.99
C GLY A 298 -9.69 -4.93 -6.18
N ILE A 299 -8.96 -4.69 -5.10
CA ILE A 299 -8.39 -5.74 -4.25
C ILE A 299 -9.43 -6.13 -3.20
N ARG A 300 -10.13 -7.25 -3.40
CA ARG A 300 -11.29 -7.66 -2.60
C ARG A 300 -11.15 -9.02 -1.94
N THR A 301 -10.21 -9.85 -2.39
CA THR A 301 -10.08 -11.22 -1.91
C THR A 301 -8.73 -11.48 -1.25
N ALA A 302 -8.71 -12.36 -0.28
CA ALA A 302 -7.50 -12.84 0.39
C ALA A 302 -6.46 -13.37 -0.62
N LYS A 303 -6.92 -14.06 -1.67
CA LYS A 303 -6.04 -14.53 -2.75
C LYS A 303 -5.33 -13.37 -3.45
N GLN A 304 -6.06 -12.30 -3.79
CA GLN A 304 -5.45 -11.11 -4.42
C GLN A 304 -4.43 -10.46 -3.48
N ALA A 305 -4.71 -10.37 -2.17
CA ALA A 305 -3.74 -9.85 -1.21
C ALA A 305 -2.44 -10.69 -1.19
N LEU A 306 -2.56 -12.02 -1.26
CA LEU A 306 -1.38 -12.90 -1.36
C LEU A 306 -0.61 -12.67 -2.65
N ASP A 307 -1.28 -12.48 -3.79
CA ASP A 307 -0.64 -12.20 -5.07
C ASP A 307 0.18 -10.89 -4.98
N TRP A 308 -0.34 -9.85 -4.33
CA TRP A 308 0.38 -8.60 -4.11
C TRP A 308 1.58 -8.75 -3.15
N LEU A 309 1.42 -9.51 -2.05
CA LEU A 309 2.54 -9.79 -1.14
C LEU A 309 3.64 -10.61 -1.83
N ILE A 310 3.26 -11.60 -2.67
CA ILE A 310 4.21 -12.38 -3.47
C ILE A 310 4.97 -11.47 -4.44
N LEU A 311 4.26 -10.58 -5.15
CA LEU A 311 4.88 -9.60 -6.04
C LEU A 311 5.91 -8.76 -5.29
N MET A 312 5.54 -8.19 -4.14
CA MET A 312 6.44 -7.38 -3.33
C MET A 312 7.68 -8.15 -2.89
N LYS A 313 7.48 -9.37 -2.38
CA LYS A 313 8.58 -10.25 -1.96
C LYS A 313 9.54 -10.56 -3.12
N GLU A 314 9.01 -10.92 -4.28
CA GLU A 314 9.82 -11.35 -5.42
C GLU A 314 10.50 -10.20 -6.17
N GLU A 315 9.93 -8.99 -6.18
CA GLU A 315 10.51 -7.83 -6.87
C GLU A 315 11.38 -6.95 -5.95
N LEU A 316 11.01 -6.82 -4.66
CA LEU A 316 11.68 -5.88 -3.73
C LEU A 316 12.25 -6.54 -2.47
N GLY A 317 11.84 -7.80 -2.16
CA GLY A 317 12.32 -8.54 -1.00
C GLY A 317 11.54 -8.28 0.30
N ASP A 318 11.92 -9.00 1.36
CA ASP A 318 11.19 -9.04 2.62
C ASP A 318 11.15 -7.68 3.35
N ARG A 319 12.12 -6.81 3.10
CA ARG A 319 12.19 -5.47 3.70
C ARG A 319 10.95 -4.62 3.40
N TRP A 320 10.30 -4.84 2.23
CA TRP A 320 9.07 -4.13 1.85
C TRP A 320 7.80 -4.75 2.43
N LEU A 321 7.83 -5.92 3.05
CA LEU A 321 6.62 -6.56 3.61
C LEU A 321 6.25 -5.98 4.99
N LYS A 322 6.18 -4.65 5.09
CA LYS A 322 5.81 -3.92 6.31
C LYS A 322 5.04 -2.64 5.98
N PRO A 323 4.19 -2.13 6.88
CA PRO A 323 3.33 -0.97 6.59
C PRO A 323 4.09 0.31 6.24
N ALA A 324 5.34 0.45 6.68
CA ALA A 324 6.17 1.59 6.33
C ALA A 324 6.58 1.64 4.84
N LEU A 325 6.52 0.52 4.10
CA LEU A 325 6.95 0.44 2.70
C LEU A 325 5.93 -0.26 1.77
N PHE A 326 4.88 -0.85 2.33
CA PHE A 326 3.83 -1.50 1.54
C PHE A 326 2.47 -1.27 2.16
N ARG A 327 1.50 -0.87 1.36
CA ARG A 327 0.11 -0.71 1.78
C ARG A 327 -0.84 -1.33 0.75
N LEU A 328 -1.96 -1.83 1.22
CA LEU A 328 -3.09 -2.32 0.42
C LEU A 328 -4.27 -1.37 0.61
N GLY A 329 -4.60 -0.57 -0.40
CA GLY A 329 -5.76 0.32 -0.34
C GLY A 329 -7.05 -0.47 -0.57
N ALA A 330 -7.76 -0.83 0.50
CA ALA A 330 -8.93 -1.69 0.44
C ALA A 330 -9.86 -1.52 1.66
N SER A 331 -11.09 -2.07 1.54
CA SER A 331 -12.05 -2.22 2.64
C SER A 331 -12.61 -3.65 2.68
N ALA A 332 -13.37 -4.07 1.68
CA ALA A 332 -14.00 -5.39 1.62
C ALA A 332 -13.01 -6.57 1.73
N LEU A 333 -11.75 -6.35 1.41
CA LEU A 333 -10.66 -7.32 1.57
C LEU A 333 -10.56 -7.84 3.01
N LEU A 334 -10.76 -6.98 4.01
CA LEU A 334 -10.65 -7.38 5.42
C LEU A 334 -11.67 -8.47 5.78
N THR A 335 -12.91 -8.32 5.33
CA THR A 335 -13.96 -9.34 5.53
C THR A 335 -13.57 -10.69 4.91
N ASP A 336 -13.01 -10.68 3.70
CA ASP A 336 -12.60 -11.93 3.06
C ASP A 336 -11.41 -12.57 3.77
N ILE A 337 -10.46 -11.78 4.24
CA ILE A 337 -9.33 -12.30 5.04
C ILE A 337 -9.84 -12.91 6.35
N GLU A 338 -10.74 -12.24 7.09
CA GLU A 338 -11.31 -12.82 8.32
C GLU A 338 -12.04 -14.15 8.04
N ARG A 339 -12.78 -14.25 6.93
CA ARG A 339 -13.43 -15.50 6.52
C ARG A 339 -12.44 -16.62 6.25
N GLN A 340 -11.31 -16.31 5.62
CA GLN A 340 -10.23 -17.29 5.38
C GLN A 340 -9.54 -17.70 6.68
N LEU A 341 -9.34 -16.78 7.62
CA LEU A 341 -8.81 -17.10 8.94
C LEU A 341 -9.79 -17.94 9.76
N GLU A 342 -11.10 -17.65 9.73
CA GLU A 342 -12.13 -18.50 10.36
C GLU A 342 -12.13 -19.89 9.75
N HIS A 343 -12.05 -19.99 8.41
CA HIS A 343 -11.96 -21.29 7.73
C HIS A 343 -10.71 -22.06 8.18
N PHE A 344 -9.58 -21.38 8.28
CA PHE A 344 -8.33 -22.00 8.74
C PHE A 344 -8.45 -22.55 10.17
N VAL A 345 -9.14 -21.84 11.07
CA VAL A 345 -9.34 -22.24 12.47
C VAL A 345 -10.36 -23.35 12.61
N THR A 346 -11.49 -23.26 11.90
CA THR A 346 -12.67 -24.12 12.12
C THR A 346 -12.82 -25.24 11.11
N GLY A 347 -12.17 -25.15 9.94
CA GLY A 347 -12.37 -26.03 8.79
C GLY A 347 -13.69 -25.79 8.04
N ARG A 348 -14.47 -24.73 8.40
CA ARG A 348 -15.77 -24.42 7.82
C ARG A 348 -15.76 -23.05 7.15
N TYR A 349 -16.49 -22.91 6.04
CA TYR A 349 -16.70 -21.61 5.41
C TYR A 349 -17.60 -20.73 6.25
N SER A 350 -17.17 -19.49 6.46
CA SER A 350 -17.91 -18.50 7.22
C SER A 350 -18.83 -17.67 6.34
N ALA A 351 -20.00 -17.31 6.85
CA ALA A 351 -20.90 -16.38 6.20
C ALA A 351 -20.39 -14.93 6.33
N ALA A 352 -20.58 -14.11 5.29
CA ALA A 352 -20.07 -12.73 5.26
C ALA A 352 -20.63 -11.85 6.39
N TYR A 353 -21.88 -12.06 6.80
CA TYR A 353 -22.53 -11.29 7.88
C TYR A 353 -21.86 -11.48 9.26
N ARG A 354 -21.04 -12.51 9.44
CA ARG A 354 -20.27 -12.72 10.69
C ARG A 354 -19.06 -11.80 10.83
N HIS A 355 -18.67 -11.14 9.73
CA HIS A 355 -17.52 -10.23 9.66
C HIS A 355 -17.96 -8.91 9.03
N PRO A 356 -18.85 -8.15 9.72
CA PRO A 356 -19.39 -6.94 9.15
C PRO A 356 -18.29 -5.89 8.96
N MET A 357 -18.33 -5.24 7.82
CA MET A 357 -17.66 -3.98 7.56
C MET A 357 -18.65 -2.82 7.71
N VAL A 358 -18.16 -1.61 7.72
CA VAL A 358 -18.95 -0.38 7.83
C VAL A 358 -19.75 -0.14 6.57
#